data_91cbe7a413301cf6b0b068c4e1af6d10
#
_entry.id   91cbe7a413301cf6b0b068c4e1af6d10
#
_cell.length_a   1.000
_cell.length_b   1.000
_cell.length_c   1.000
_cell.angle_alpha   90.00
_cell.angle_beta   90.00
_cell.angle_gamma   90.00
#
_symmetry.space_group_name_H-M   'P 1'
#
loop_
_entity.id
_entity.type
_entity.pdbx_description
1 polymer ?
#
loop_
_entity_poly.entity_id
_entity_poly.type
_entity_poly.pdbx_seq_one_letter_code
_entity_poly.pdbx_strand_id
1 'polypeptide(L)'
;MLHRQVRSAVAKSDRAGTGSKNAKGDNVKSFDLAANDAALAVLREFQQPLIVDSEESGRQKIGSGTPRHRLILDPVDGSDNWAQGLPLSALSCAVLPVDASLHPDWVEAALVGLLEQDTPLIALKGSGAWRGKERLRTLGVRNVTGAMISIELNHHSPSPGLAGLMASAKGVRCYGCASRALSLVAEGATDAHVDVRGRLT
;
A
#
# COMPACT_ATOMS: atom_id res chain seq x y z
N MET A 1 15.56 5.64 -0.20
CA MET A 1 15.95 5.46 -1.61
C MET A 1 14.79 4.92 -2.44
N LEU A 2 14.21 3.76 -2.13
CA LEU A 2 13.12 3.12 -2.89
C LEU A 2 11.98 4.09 -3.23
N HIS A 3 11.32 4.66 -2.24
CA HIS A 3 10.21 5.60 -2.42
C HIS A 3 10.56 6.78 -3.34
N ARG A 4 11.73 7.38 -3.18
CA ARG A 4 12.17 8.50 -4.01
C ARG A 4 12.33 8.13 -5.49
N GLN A 5 12.87 6.94 -5.79
CA GLN A 5 13.05 6.48 -7.16
C GLN A 5 11.70 6.16 -7.82
N VAL A 6 10.80 5.49 -7.09
CA VAL A 6 9.45 5.21 -7.58
C VAL A 6 8.70 6.52 -7.87
N ARG A 7 8.67 7.48 -6.94
CA ARG A 7 8.06 8.80 -7.18
C ARG A 7 8.62 9.50 -8.41
N SER A 8 9.94 9.47 -8.58
CA SER A 8 10.58 10.09 -9.74
C SER A 8 10.19 9.41 -11.06
N ALA A 9 10.05 8.08 -11.07
CA ALA A 9 9.64 7.33 -12.24
C ALA A 9 8.18 7.64 -12.61
N VAL A 10 7.29 7.57 -11.63
CA VAL A 10 5.86 7.87 -11.81
C VAL A 10 5.63 9.29 -12.30
N ALA A 11 6.32 10.28 -11.74
CA ALA A 11 6.18 11.69 -12.13
C ALA A 11 6.64 11.99 -13.56
N LYS A 12 7.51 11.14 -14.12
CA LYS A 12 8.03 11.28 -15.50
C LYS A 12 7.24 10.49 -16.53
N SER A 13 6.35 9.60 -16.08
CA SER A 13 5.61 8.70 -16.94
C SER A 13 4.28 9.29 -17.37
N ASP A 14 3.80 8.86 -18.55
CA ASP A 14 2.46 9.19 -18.99
C ASP A 14 1.41 8.53 -18.08
N ARG A 15 0.26 9.18 -17.94
CA ARG A 15 -0.90 8.67 -17.19
C ARG A 15 -1.81 7.77 -18.02
N ALA A 16 -1.48 7.54 -19.28
CA ALA A 16 -2.26 6.72 -20.20
C ALA A 16 -2.20 5.24 -19.84
N GLY A 17 -3.28 4.52 -20.13
CA GLY A 17 -3.30 3.05 -20.04
C GLY A 17 -2.47 2.39 -21.13
N THR A 18 -1.87 1.25 -20.83
CA THR A 18 -1.07 0.45 -21.78
C THR A 18 -1.90 -0.47 -22.67
N GLY A 19 -3.19 -0.65 -22.35
CA GLY A 19 -4.08 -1.63 -22.98
C GLY A 19 -3.87 -3.07 -22.49
N SER A 20 -2.93 -3.31 -21.56
CA SER A 20 -2.69 -4.60 -20.91
C SER A 20 -3.38 -4.69 -19.55
N LYS A 21 -3.45 -5.92 -18.99
CA LYS A 21 -3.97 -6.19 -17.65
C LYS A 21 -2.91 -6.84 -16.79
N ASN A 22 -2.89 -6.50 -15.48
CA ASN A 22 -2.03 -7.16 -14.50
C ASN A 22 -2.59 -8.54 -14.08
N ALA A 23 -1.89 -9.23 -13.20
CA ALA A 23 -2.28 -10.55 -12.70
C ALA A 23 -3.65 -10.58 -11.97
N LYS A 24 -4.11 -9.42 -11.46
CA LYS A 24 -5.41 -9.25 -10.82
C LYS A 24 -6.53 -8.92 -11.82
N GLY A 25 -6.20 -8.61 -13.07
CA GLY A 25 -7.14 -8.24 -14.12
C GLY A 25 -7.40 -6.74 -14.26
N ASP A 26 -6.68 -5.89 -13.53
CA ASP A 26 -6.78 -4.44 -13.61
C ASP A 26 -6.03 -3.90 -14.83
N ASN A 27 -6.47 -2.75 -15.35
CA ASN A 27 -5.82 -2.11 -16.49
C ASN A 27 -4.49 -1.50 -16.06
N VAL A 28 -3.39 -2.00 -16.62
CA VAL A 28 -2.04 -1.50 -16.36
C VAL A 28 -1.82 -0.15 -17.05
N LYS A 29 -1.26 0.79 -16.33
CA LYS A 29 -0.87 2.10 -16.84
C LYS A 29 0.64 2.19 -16.99
N SER A 30 1.12 3.06 -17.86
CA SER A 30 2.57 3.18 -18.12
C SER A 30 3.37 3.55 -16.89
N PHE A 31 2.79 4.34 -15.99
CA PHE A 31 3.44 4.72 -14.74
C PHE A 31 3.51 3.57 -13.71
N ASP A 32 2.58 2.60 -13.73
CA ASP A 32 2.63 1.42 -12.87
C ASP A 32 3.86 0.57 -13.22
N LEU A 33 4.11 0.35 -14.53
CA LEU A 33 5.29 -0.35 -15.01
C LEU A 33 6.58 0.40 -14.68
N ALA A 34 6.60 1.71 -14.91
CA ALA A 34 7.77 2.53 -14.58
C ALA A 34 8.08 2.54 -13.09
N ALA A 35 7.05 2.55 -12.24
CA ALA A 35 7.18 2.44 -10.79
C ALA A 35 7.76 1.08 -10.38
N ASN A 36 7.22 0.01 -10.96
CA ASN A 36 7.69 -1.36 -10.73
C ASN A 36 9.16 -1.51 -11.12
N ASP A 37 9.54 -1.08 -12.31
CA ASP A 37 10.92 -1.17 -12.80
C ASP A 37 11.89 -0.37 -11.93
N ALA A 38 11.51 0.83 -11.51
CA ALA A 38 12.29 1.65 -10.59
C ALA A 38 12.45 0.99 -9.22
N ALA A 39 11.39 0.37 -8.69
CA ALA A 39 11.46 -0.36 -7.44
C ALA A 39 12.40 -1.57 -7.54
N LEU A 40 12.25 -2.38 -8.58
CA LEU A 40 13.09 -3.55 -8.81
C LEU A 40 14.56 -3.19 -9.03
N ALA A 41 14.84 -2.09 -9.74
CA ALA A 41 16.21 -1.60 -9.93
C ALA A 41 16.87 -1.29 -8.58
N VAL A 42 16.16 -0.56 -7.69
CA VAL A 42 16.68 -0.28 -6.35
C VAL A 42 16.89 -1.56 -5.54
N LEU A 43 15.97 -2.52 -5.59
CA LEU A 43 16.09 -3.77 -4.84
C LEU A 43 17.29 -4.61 -5.31
N ARG A 44 17.62 -4.59 -6.62
CA ARG A 44 18.81 -5.26 -7.17
C ARG A 44 20.12 -4.67 -6.65
N GLU A 45 20.16 -3.37 -6.37
CA GLU A 45 21.35 -2.70 -5.80
C GLU A 45 21.73 -3.21 -4.40
N PHE A 46 20.78 -3.73 -3.63
CA PHE A 46 21.04 -4.26 -2.28
C PHE A 46 21.83 -5.58 -2.25
N GLN A 47 21.95 -6.28 -3.39
CA GLN A 47 22.69 -7.54 -3.53
C GLN A 47 22.30 -8.65 -2.54
N GLN A 48 21.21 -8.48 -1.81
CA GLN A 48 20.69 -9.50 -0.88
C GLN A 48 19.71 -10.42 -1.64
N PRO A 49 19.82 -11.76 -1.43
CA PRO A 49 18.84 -12.67 -2.02
C PRO A 49 17.47 -12.44 -1.43
N LEU A 50 16.50 -12.17 -2.29
CA LEU A 50 15.14 -11.79 -1.91
C LEU A 50 14.13 -12.37 -2.91
N ILE A 51 13.01 -12.85 -2.44
CA ILE A 51 11.83 -13.08 -3.28
C ILE A 51 11.02 -11.78 -3.28
N VAL A 52 10.65 -11.30 -4.46
CA VAL A 52 9.73 -10.16 -4.62
C VAL A 52 8.46 -10.67 -5.25
N ASP A 53 7.33 -10.46 -4.57
CA ASP A 53 5.99 -10.65 -5.11
C ASP A 53 5.45 -9.26 -5.44
N SER A 54 5.59 -8.85 -6.71
CA SER A 54 5.07 -7.56 -7.19
C SER A 54 3.71 -7.75 -7.84
N GLU A 55 2.82 -6.78 -7.63
CA GLU A 55 1.52 -6.73 -8.29
C GLU A 55 1.65 -6.70 -9.82
N GLU A 56 2.60 -5.92 -10.33
CA GLU A 56 2.77 -5.69 -11.77
C GLU A 56 3.58 -6.77 -12.49
N SER A 57 4.59 -7.33 -11.83
CA SER A 57 5.52 -8.27 -12.47
C SER A 57 5.49 -9.69 -11.88
N GLY A 58 4.63 -9.94 -10.88
CA GLY A 58 4.52 -11.24 -10.22
C GLY A 58 5.75 -11.58 -9.38
N ARG A 59 5.93 -12.90 -9.16
CA ARG A 59 7.01 -13.41 -8.32
C ARG A 59 8.31 -13.50 -9.07
N GLN A 60 9.38 -12.96 -8.48
CA GLN A 60 10.72 -13.08 -8.99
C GLN A 60 11.76 -13.17 -7.87
N LYS A 61 12.91 -13.79 -8.14
CA LYS A 61 14.05 -13.82 -7.26
C LYS A 61 15.04 -12.73 -7.67
N ILE A 62 15.50 -11.96 -6.69
CA ILE A 62 16.55 -10.95 -6.84
C ILE A 62 17.79 -11.41 -6.05
N GLY A 63 18.96 -11.11 -6.58
CA GLY A 63 20.24 -11.45 -5.98
C GLY A 63 20.62 -12.94 -6.09
N SER A 64 21.85 -13.25 -5.71
CA SER A 64 22.41 -14.61 -5.70
C SER A 64 22.31 -15.22 -4.29
N GLY A 65 22.21 -16.56 -4.20
CA GLY A 65 22.11 -17.27 -2.92
C GLY A 65 20.66 -17.64 -2.54
N THR A 66 20.45 -18.09 -1.32
CA THR A 66 19.15 -18.54 -0.81
C THR A 66 18.40 -17.37 -0.15
N PRO A 67 17.21 -17.00 -0.65
CA PRO A 67 16.41 -15.95 -0.03
C PRO A 67 15.95 -16.37 1.39
N ARG A 68 16.05 -15.47 2.33
CA ARG A 68 15.51 -15.62 3.69
C ARG A 68 14.23 -14.82 3.89
N HIS A 69 14.00 -13.82 3.05
CA HIS A 69 12.85 -12.91 3.13
C HIS A 69 12.13 -12.84 1.79
N ARG A 70 10.88 -12.50 1.90
CA ARG A 70 9.99 -12.16 0.79
C ARG A 70 9.50 -10.73 0.98
N LEU A 71 9.45 -9.98 -0.09
CA LEU A 71 8.91 -8.62 -0.14
C LEU A 71 7.65 -8.64 -1.01
N ILE A 72 6.53 -8.26 -0.43
CA ILE A 72 5.30 -7.97 -1.15
C ILE A 72 5.36 -6.52 -1.58
N LEU A 73 5.11 -6.25 -2.85
CA LEU A 73 5.27 -4.94 -3.45
C LEU A 73 4.04 -4.56 -4.27
N ASP A 74 3.44 -3.44 -3.91
CA ASP A 74 2.53 -2.70 -4.77
C ASP A 74 3.21 -1.34 -5.09
N PRO A 75 3.67 -1.15 -6.33
CA PRO A 75 4.39 0.06 -6.71
C PRO A 75 3.53 1.32 -6.69
N VAL A 76 2.22 1.20 -7.01
CA VAL A 76 1.27 2.33 -7.05
C VAL A 76 -0.13 1.87 -6.65
N ASP A 77 -0.36 1.68 -5.34
CA ASP A 77 -1.72 1.53 -4.81
C ASP A 77 -2.52 2.82 -5.05
N GLY A 78 -3.70 2.71 -5.63
CA GLY A 78 -4.52 3.84 -6.06
C GLY A 78 -4.11 4.39 -7.42
N SER A 79 -3.77 3.54 -8.38
CA SER A 79 -3.40 3.93 -9.75
C SER A 79 -4.45 4.81 -10.44
N ASP A 80 -5.75 4.58 -10.20
CA ASP A 80 -6.81 5.43 -10.74
C ASP A 80 -6.79 6.83 -10.13
N ASN A 81 -6.50 6.94 -8.83
CA ASN A 81 -6.34 8.25 -8.18
C ASN A 81 -5.19 9.03 -8.82
N TRP A 82 -4.03 8.37 -9.03
CA TRP A 82 -2.90 9.01 -9.68
C TRP A 82 -3.22 9.45 -11.11
N ALA A 83 -3.87 8.60 -11.88
CA ALA A 83 -4.27 8.90 -13.25
C ALA A 83 -5.19 10.13 -13.32
N GLN A 84 -6.07 10.31 -12.34
CA GLN A 84 -6.98 11.45 -12.21
C GLN A 84 -6.36 12.68 -11.53
N GLY A 85 -5.13 12.58 -11.05
CA GLY A 85 -4.46 13.68 -10.34
C GLY A 85 -4.92 13.87 -8.90
N LEU A 86 -5.55 12.86 -8.29
CA LEU A 86 -5.90 12.88 -6.89
C LEU A 86 -4.68 12.54 -6.02
N PRO A 87 -4.38 13.28 -4.94
CA PRO A 87 -3.22 13.05 -4.09
C PRO A 87 -3.44 11.90 -3.08
N LEU A 88 -3.85 10.74 -3.57
CA LEU A 88 -4.30 9.60 -2.78
C LEU A 88 -3.69 8.28 -3.28
N SER A 89 -2.41 8.31 -3.66
CA SER A 89 -1.72 7.12 -4.17
C SER A 89 -0.43 6.86 -3.39
N ALA A 90 -0.05 5.60 -3.29
CA ALA A 90 1.10 5.20 -2.49
C ALA A 90 1.86 4.01 -3.10
N LEU A 91 3.18 4.02 -2.95
CA LEU A 91 3.99 2.81 -2.95
C LEU A 91 3.77 2.09 -1.62
N SER A 92 3.49 0.80 -1.64
CA SER A 92 3.51 -0.02 -0.43
C SER A 92 4.40 -1.25 -0.57
N CYS A 93 5.08 -1.60 0.51
CA CYS A 93 5.77 -2.87 0.59
C CYS A 93 5.84 -3.42 2.02
N ALA A 94 5.84 -4.74 2.12
CA ALA A 94 5.97 -5.48 3.37
C ALA A 94 7.01 -6.60 3.23
N VAL A 95 7.87 -6.73 4.24
CA VAL A 95 8.90 -7.77 4.31
C VAL A 95 8.50 -8.80 5.35
N LEU A 96 8.58 -10.07 4.98
CA LEU A 96 8.28 -11.21 5.86
C LEU A 96 9.25 -12.37 5.56
N PRO A 97 9.39 -13.38 6.45
CA PRO A 97 10.15 -14.58 6.18
C PRO A 97 9.64 -15.25 4.89
N VAL A 98 10.55 -15.83 4.11
CA VAL A 98 10.23 -16.37 2.77
C VAL A 98 9.16 -17.45 2.81
N ASP A 99 9.14 -18.28 3.86
CA ASP A 99 8.21 -19.41 4.02
C ASP A 99 6.95 -19.04 4.84
N ALA A 100 6.84 -17.79 5.30
CA ALA A 100 5.69 -17.36 6.07
C ALA A 100 4.42 -17.27 5.22
N SER A 101 3.27 -17.56 5.82
CA SER A 101 1.97 -17.26 5.20
C SER A 101 1.78 -15.76 5.02
N LEU A 102 0.90 -15.36 4.08
CA LEU A 102 0.50 -13.96 3.91
C LEU A 102 -0.45 -13.55 5.05
N HIS A 103 0.13 -13.23 6.20
CA HIS A 103 -0.61 -12.78 7.37
C HIS A 103 0.14 -11.62 8.05
N PRO A 104 -0.54 -10.57 8.53
CA PRO A 104 0.10 -9.40 9.14
C PRO A 104 1.06 -9.73 10.29
N ASP A 105 0.80 -10.79 11.04
CA ASP A 105 1.65 -11.21 12.15
C ASP A 105 3.08 -11.61 11.74
N TRP A 106 3.28 -11.95 10.48
CA TRP A 106 4.59 -12.31 9.94
C TRP A 106 5.35 -11.13 9.33
N VAL A 107 4.72 -9.97 9.21
CA VAL A 107 5.40 -8.78 8.69
C VAL A 107 6.44 -8.29 9.68
N GLU A 108 7.70 -8.25 9.26
CA GLU A 108 8.84 -7.80 10.05
C GLU A 108 9.15 -6.33 9.83
N ALA A 109 8.95 -5.85 8.60
CA ALA A 109 9.09 -4.45 8.23
C ALA A 109 8.08 -4.07 7.16
N ALA A 110 7.63 -2.82 7.18
CA ALA A 110 6.75 -2.27 6.16
C ALA A 110 7.13 -0.83 5.83
N LEU A 111 6.84 -0.43 4.58
CA LEU A 111 6.97 0.94 4.12
C LEU A 111 5.72 1.32 3.33
N VAL A 112 5.16 2.50 3.64
CA VAL A 112 4.15 3.16 2.81
C VAL A 112 4.68 4.53 2.42
N GLY A 113 4.89 4.73 1.14
CA GLY A 113 5.41 5.97 0.57
C GLY A 113 4.36 6.69 -0.26
N LEU A 114 3.73 7.72 0.31
CA LEU A 114 2.76 8.53 -0.44
C LEU A 114 3.45 9.23 -1.60
N LEU A 115 2.90 9.11 -2.81
CA LEU A 115 3.57 9.61 -4.02
C LEU A 115 3.69 11.14 -4.04
N GLU A 116 2.85 11.85 -3.31
CA GLU A 116 2.86 13.32 -3.18
C GLU A 116 3.74 13.83 -2.01
N GLN A 117 4.31 12.94 -1.20
CA GLN A 117 5.11 13.32 -0.03
C GLN A 117 6.54 12.81 -0.14
N ASP A 118 7.48 13.51 0.45
CA ASP A 118 8.91 13.14 0.39
C ASP A 118 9.30 12.06 1.39
N THR A 119 8.61 12.03 2.54
CA THR A 119 8.97 11.16 3.66
C THR A 119 7.99 10.00 3.78
N PRO A 120 8.43 8.74 3.55
CA PRO A 120 7.58 7.58 3.73
C PRO A 120 7.34 7.26 5.20
N LEU A 121 6.27 6.51 5.45
CA LEU A 121 6.05 5.82 6.70
C LEU A 121 6.84 4.52 6.70
N ILE A 122 7.47 4.21 7.82
CA ILE A 122 8.22 2.96 8.01
C ILE A 122 7.78 2.34 9.33
N ALA A 123 7.55 1.03 9.33
CA ALA A 123 7.25 0.26 10.52
C ALA A 123 8.23 -0.92 10.66
N LEU A 124 8.61 -1.21 11.89
CA LEU A 124 9.42 -2.38 12.25
C LEU A 124 8.71 -3.14 13.37
N LYS A 125 8.60 -4.46 13.21
CA LYS A 125 7.96 -5.35 14.17
C LYS A 125 8.55 -5.18 15.57
N GLY A 126 7.68 -4.99 16.55
CA GLY A 126 8.08 -4.79 17.94
C GLY A 126 8.67 -3.40 18.26
N SER A 127 8.97 -2.58 17.25
CA SER A 127 9.60 -1.28 17.48
C SER A 127 8.63 -0.11 17.26
N GLY A 128 7.65 -0.25 16.40
CA GLY A 128 6.64 0.78 16.12
C GLY A 128 6.72 1.32 14.69
N ALA A 129 6.09 2.47 14.45
CA ALA A 129 6.05 3.11 13.14
C ALA A 129 6.43 4.60 13.23
N TRP A 130 7.03 5.12 12.14
CA TRP A 130 7.53 6.49 12.06
C TRP A 130 7.32 7.10 10.68
N ARG A 131 7.19 8.44 10.67
CA ARG A 131 7.41 9.28 9.49
C ARG A 131 8.65 10.14 9.76
N GLY A 132 9.77 9.82 9.12
CA GLY A 132 11.04 10.44 9.42
C GLY A 132 11.46 10.21 10.89
N LYS A 133 11.46 11.27 11.71
CA LYS A 133 11.76 11.21 13.15
C LYS A 133 10.51 11.15 14.03
N GLU A 134 9.34 11.37 13.46
CA GLU A 134 8.07 11.38 14.19
C GLU A 134 7.55 9.97 14.38
N ARG A 135 7.30 9.59 15.63
CA ARG A 135 6.67 8.30 15.94
C ARG A 135 5.17 8.41 15.76
N LEU A 136 4.62 7.51 14.95
CA LEU A 136 3.19 7.46 14.67
C LEU A 136 2.43 6.81 15.82
N ARG A 137 1.20 7.29 16.04
CA ARG A 137 0.28 6.75 17.04
C ARG A 137 -1.14 6.84 16.52
N THR A 138 -1.89 5.76 16.70
CA THR A 138 -3.33 5.71 16.43
C THR A 138 -4.10 6.54 17.46
N LEU A 139 -5.33 6.93 17.10
CA LEU A 139 -6.26 7.55 18.03
C LEU A 139 -6.80 6.53 19.05
N GLY A 140 -7.32 7.03 20.15
CA GLY A 140 -7.89 6.20 21.24
C GLY A 140 -9.41 6.05 21.18
N VAL A 141 -10.06 6.32 20.04
CA VAL A 141 -11.52 6.19 19.89
C VAL A 141 -11.92 4.72 19.99
N ARG A 142 -12.93 4.42 20.81
CA ARG A 142 -13.35 3.05 21.12
C ARG A 142 -14.80 2.72 20.73
N ASN A 143 -15.51 3.70 20.15
CA ASN A 143 -16.89 3.48 19.71
C ASN A 143 -17.10 4.08 18.31
N VAL A 144 -18.03 3.49 17.58
CA VAL A 144 -18.30 3.85 16.18
C VAL A 144 -18.84 5.28 16.07
N THR A 145 -19.67 5.72 17.00
CA THR A 145 -20.32 7.05 16.95
C THR A 145 -19.33 8.22 17.05
N GLY A 146 -18.17 7.97 17.65
CA GLY A 146 -17.07 8.96 17.70
C GLY A 146 -16.05 8.79 16.59
N ALA A 147 -16.11 7.71 15.81
CA ALA A 147 -15.07 7.32 14.87
C ALA A 147 -15.25 7.94 13.49
N MET A 148 -14.17 8.44 12.91
CA MET A 148 -14.03 8.69 11.49
C MET A 148 -13.43 7.46 10.83
N ILE A 149 -14.18 6.79 9.98
CA ILE A 149 -13.76 5.53 9.34
C ILE A 149 -13.56 5.71 7.85
N SER A 150 -12.66 4.93 7.27
CA SER A 150 -12.57 4.74 5.82
C SER A 150 -13.10 3.36 5.43
N ILE A 151 -13.74 3.29 4.27
CA ILE A 151 -14.33 2.06 3.76
C ILE A 151 -13.94 1.93 2.29
N GLU A 152 -13.55 0.72 1.88
CA GLU A 152 -13.30 0.41 0.48
C GLU A 152 -14.39 -0.53 -0.04
N LEU A 153 -15.12 -0.06 -1.04
CA LEU A 153 -16.24 -0.79 -1.63
C LEU A 153 -15.97 -1.30 -3.05
N ASN A 154 -15.29 -0.50 -3.89
CA ASN A 154 -14.91 -0.81 -5.28
C ASN A 154 -15.94 -1.70 -6.01
N HIS A 155 -17.08 -1.11 -6.38
CA HIS A 155 -18.18 -1.77 -7.09
C HIS A 155 -19.01 -2.78 -6.26
N HIS A 156 -18.74 -2.94 -4.97
CA HIS A 156 -19.54 -3.77 -4.09
C HIS A 156 -20.61 -2.94 -3.37
N SER A 157 -21.84 -3.45 -3.34
CA SER A 157 -22.89 -2.85 -2.50
C SER A 157 -22.60 -3.14 -1.02
N PRO A 158 -22.79 -2.16 -0.13
CA PRO A 158 -22.60 -2.41 1.29
C PRO A 158 -23.63 -3.43 1.80
N SER A 159 -23.17 -4.42 2.58
CA SER A 159 -24.06 -5.30 3.32
C SER A 159 -24.88 -4.50 4.37
N PRO A 160 -26.02 -5.01 4.85
CA PRO A 160 -26.80 -4.31 5.88
C PRO A 160 -25.98 -3.96 7.13
N GLY A 161 -25.07 -4.84 7.56
CA GLY A 161 -24.18 -4.57 8.70
C GLY A 161 -23.19 -3.43 8.42
N LEU A 162 -22.63 -3.40 7.21
CA LEU A 162 -21.74 -2.32 6.79
C LEU A 162 -22.51 -1.00 6.64
N ALA A 163 -23.72 -1.02 6.10
CA ALA A 163 -24.57 0.15 6.01
C ALA A 163 -24.91 0.72 7.40
N GLY A 164 -25.20 -0.16 8.36
CA GLY A 164 -25.40 0.22 9.77
C GLY A 164 -24.16 0.85 10.40
N LEU A 165 -22.98 0.27 10.14
CA LEU A 165 -21.69 0.83 10.59
C LEU A 165 -21.47 2.24 10.01
N MET A 166 -21.71 2.41 8.71
CA MET A 166 -21.58 3.71 8.02
C MET A 166 -22.51 4.77 8.60
N ALA A 167 -23.76 4.40 8.86
CA ALA A 167 -24.78 5.30 9.43
C ALA A 167 -24.45 5.70 10.88
N SER A 168 -23.76 4.85 11.62
CA SER A 168 -23.42 5.08 13.02
C SER A 168 -22.12 5.84 13.22
N ALA A 169 -21.24 5.87 12.23
CA ALA A 169 -19.95 6.52 12.34
C ALA A 169 -20.07 8.05 12.34
N LYS A 170 -19.14 8.73 13.02
CA LYS A 170 -19.01 10.20 12.98
C LYS A 170 -18.80 10.71 11.54
N GLY A 171 -18.13 9.94 10.73
CA GLY A 171 -17.92 10.26 9.31
C GLY A 171 -17.29 9.10 8.55
N VAL A 172 -17.61 9.00 7.28
CA VAL A 172 -17.14 7.95 6.37
C VAL A 172 -16.31 8.56 5.25
N ARG A 173 -15.24 7.87 4.85
CA ARG A 173 -14.37 8.21 3.71
C ARG A 173 -14.21 6.99 2.82
N CYS A 174 -14.01 7.22 1.52
CA CYS A 174 -13.56 6.22 0.55
C CYS A 174 -12.41 6.84 -0.24
N TYR A 175 -11.24 6.25 -0.14
CA TYR A 175 -10.02 6.86 -0.69
C TYR A 175 -9.58 6.22 -2.01
N GLY A 176 -10.05 5.02 -2.33
CA GLY A 176 -9.60 4.27 -3.51
C GLY A 176 -8.11 3.89 -3.46
N CYS A 177 -7.55 3.81 -2.25
CA CYS A 177 -6.17 3.43 -1.98
C CYS A 177 -6.09 2.89 -0.54
N ALA A 178 -5.92 1.58 -0.41
CA ALA A 178 -5.89 0.91 0.89
C ALA A 178 -4.67 1.35 1.72
N SER A 179 -3.52 1.47 1.09
CA SER A 179 -2.28 1.92 1.75
C SER A 179 -2.42 3.33 2.31
N ARG A 180 -3.08 4.24 1.58
CA ARG A 180 -3.38 5.58 2.10
C ARG A 180 -4.35 5.53 3.27
N ALA A 181 -5.40 4.73 3.15
CA ALA A 181 -6.41 4.58 4.20
C ALA A 181 -5.78 4.05 5.51
N LEU A 182 -4.99 2.98 5.42
CA LEU A 182 -4.28 2.40 6.56
C LEU A 182 -3.23 3.35 7.14
N SER A 183 -2.53 4.11 6.29
CA SER A 183 -1.56 5.10 6.76
C SER A 183 -2.22 6.20 7.60
N LEU A 184 -3.43 6.64 7.23
CA LEU A 184 -4.18 7.64 8.00
C LEU A 184 -4.59 7.11 9.39
N VAL A 185 -4.89 5.82 9.51
CA VAL A 185 -5.13 5.19 10.82
C VAL A 185 -3.84 5.18 11.65
N ALA A 186 -2.72 4.79 11.05
CA ALA A 186 -1.42 4.76 11.74
C ALA A 186 -0.97 6.16 12.20
N GLU A 187 -1.32 7.19 11.45
CA GLU A 187 -1.05 8.61 11.76
C GLU A 187 -2.01 9.21 12.80
N GLY A 188 -3.09 8.50 13.15
CA GLY A 188 -4.13 9.03 14.02
C GLY A 188 -4.99 10.11 13.35
N ALA A 189 -5.08 10.13 12.03
CA ALA A 189 -5.95 11.04 11.29
C ALA A 189 -7.36 10.49 11.08
N THR A 190 -7.48 9.16 11.00
CA THR A 190 -8.74 8.41 11.02
C THR A 190 -8.64 7.30 12.07
N ASP A 191 -9.78 6.72 12.46
CA ASP A 191 -9.85 5.77 13.56
C ASP A 191 -9.81 4.32 13.10
N ALA A 192 -10.34 4.03 11.89
CA ALA A 192 -10.38 2.68 11.34
C ALA A 192 -10.45 2.68 9.82
N HIS A 193 -10.05 1.54 9.24
CA HIS A 193 -10.25 1.21 7.83
C HIS A 193 -10.98 -0.14 7.74
N VAL A 194 -11.96 -0.24 6.85
CA VAL A 194 -12.75 -1.44 6.59
C VAL A 194 -12.72 -1.74 5.10
N ASP A 195 -12.12 -2.86 4.74
CA ASP A 195 -12.15 -3.41 3.39
C ASP A 195 -13.00 -4.69 3.38
N VAL A 196 -14.07 -4.69 2.60
CA VAL A 196 -15.03 -5.81 2.54
C VAL A 196 -14.89 -6.61 1.25
N ARG A 197 -13.91 -6.34 0.41
CA ARG A 197 -13.73 -6.97 -0.89
C ARG A 197 -13.29 -8.43 -0.79
N GLY A 198 -12.91 -8.90 0.40
CA GLY A 198 -12.46 -10.29 0.65
C GLY A 198 -11.12 -10.64 0.00
N ARG A 199 -10.34 -9.65 -0.40
CA ARG A 199 -9.01 -9.81 -0.97
C ARG A 199 -7.99 -9.10 -0.09
N LEU A 200 -6.96 -9.82 0.31
CA LEU A 200 -5.69 -9.19 0.72
C LEU A 200 -4.96 -8.82 -0.58
N THR A 201 -4.97 -7.57 -0.88
CA THR A 201 -4.24 -7.01 -2.02
C THR A 201 -2.90 -6.51 -1.57
#